data_dbb07eaf0eaf31b503fcdf51b077a6c5
#
_entry.id   dbb07eaf0eaf31b503fcdf51b077a6c5
#
_cell.length_a   1.000
_cell.length_b   1.000
_cell.length_c   1.000
_cell.angle_alpha   90.00
_cell.angle_beta   90.00
_cell.angle_gamma   90.00
#
_symmetry.space_group_name_H-M   'P 1'
#
loop_
_entity.id
_entity.type
_entity.pdbx_description
1 polymer ?
#
loop_
_entity_poly.entity_id
_entity_poly.type
_entity_poly.pdbx_seq_one_letter_code
_entity_poly.pdbx_strand_id
1 'polypeptide(L)'
;MLQSRQSLRDMGEIRAIQKGNKRSHRAGPRPVVGTATKGTAMAEPKRVERPLSPFMIGPYYRPQMTSISSILTRITGHALVAGVLLGVWWLLAAATSEEYFATANAVATSWFGDLVFTGSLWAVWYHYLAGLRHLYFDAGKGLEVPTAEKLGWACIIGSVVLTVITILLVQ
;
A
#
# COMPACT_ATOMS: atom_id res chain seq x y z
N MET A 1 -37.86 38.34 28.60
CA MET A 1 -37.77 37.68 29.93
C MET A 1 -37.65 36.15 29.90
N LEU A 2 -38.03 35.46 28.82
CA LEU A 2 -37.89 33.97 28.72
C LEU A 2 -36.47 33.47 28.42
N GLN A 3 -35.69 34.19 27.61
CA GLN A 3 -34.30 33.81 27.24
C GLN A 3 -33.31 33.83 28.42
N SER A 4 -33.51 34.75 29.39
CA SER A 4 -32.62 34.82 30.58
C SER A 4 -32.80 33.64 31.53
N ARG A 5 -33.99 33.04 31.58
CA ARG A 5 -34.25 31.87 32.43
C ARG A 5 -33.67 30.56 31.82
N GLN A 6 -33.61 30.47 30.52
CA GLN A 6 -33.02 29.32 29.82
C GLN A 6 -31.49 29.29 30.00
N SER A 7 -30.83 30.44 29.84
CA SER A 7 -29.39 30.59 30.06
C SER A 7 -28.94 30.22 31.49
N LEU A 8 -29.77 30.52 32.50
CA LEU A 8 -29.44 30.16 33.89
C LEU A 8 -29.59 28.65 34.17
N ARG A 9 -30.50 27.95 33.46
CA ARG A 9 -30.63 26.48 33.56
C ARG A 9 -29.45 25.78 32.92
N ASP A 10 -29.06 26.22 31.75
CA ASP A 10 -27.91 25.64 31.02
C ASP A 10 -26.59 25.80 31.80
N MET A 11 -26.39 26.94 32.45
CA MET A 11 -25.22 27.13 33.33
C MET A 11 -25.27 26.26 34.59
N GLY A 12 -26.45 25.93 35.08
CA GLY A 12 -26.64 25.02 36.23
C GLY A 12 -26.26 23.59 35.88
N GLU A 13 -26.67 23.09 34.69
CA GLU A 13 -26.34 21.76 34.19
C GLU A 13 -24.84 21.59 33.93
N ILE A 14 -24.21 22.58 33.28
CA ILE A 14 -22.76 22.56 33.04
C ILE A 14 -21.98 22.50 34.36
N ARG A 15 -22.37 23.23 35.37
CA ARG A 15 -21.73 23.16 36.70
C ARG A 15 -21.95 21.83 37.41
N ALA A 16 -23.13 21.21 37.25
CA ALA A 16 -23.39 19.88 37.81
C ALA A 16 -22.53 18.79 37.16
N ILE A 17 -22.37 18.83 35.84
CA ILE A 17 -21.51 17.92 35.08
C ILE A 17 -20.03 18.07 35.46
N GLN A 18 -19.55 19.31 35.62
CA GLN A 18 -18.17 19.57 36.07
C GLN A 18 -17.90 19.10 37.49
N LYS A 19 -18.89 19.24 38.40
CA LYS A 19 -18.77 18.80 39.79
C LYS A 19 -18.80 17.27 39.91
N GLY A 20 -19.55 16.59 39.06
CA GLY A 20 -19.56 15.12 38.92
C GLY A 20 -18.22 14.57 38.46
N ASN A 21 -17.62 15.19 37.43
CA ASN A 21 -16.33 14.78 36.85
C ASN A 21 -15.16 14.96 37.82
N LYS A 22 -15.15 16.05 38.66
CA LYS A 22 -14.10 16.23 39.67
C LYS A 22 -14.17 15.23 40.83
N ARG A 23 -15.32 14.59 41.07
CA ARG A 23 -15.44 13.54 42.10
C ARG A 23 -14.95 12.19 41.60
N SER A 24 -15.04 11.90 40.32
CA SER A 24 -14.53 10.62 39.72
C SER A 24 -13.00 10.56 39.68
N HIS A 25 -12.32 11.69 39.54
CA HIS A 25 -10.85 11.75 39.54
C HIS A 25 -10.21 11.69 40.95
N ARG A 26 -10.98 11.77 42.03
CA ARG A 26 -10.45 11.67 43.40
C ARG A 26 -10.63 10.31 44.07
N ALA A 27 -11.35 9.39 43.43
CA ALA A 27 -11.40 8.00 43.86
C ALA A 27 -10.16 7.29 43.36
N GLY A 28 -9.11 7.23 44.18
CA GLY A 28 -7.98 6.34 43.93
C GLY A 28 -8.46 4.90 43.79
N PRO A 29 -7.65 4.03 43.17
CA PRO A 29 -8.02 2.64 42.94
C PRO A 29 -8.37 2.00 44.31
N ARG A 30 -9.64 1.59 44.47
CA ARG A 30 -10.05 0.80 45.63
C ARG A 30 -9.26 -0.51 45.64
N PRO A 31 -8.64 -0.87 46.77
CA PRO A 31 -8.04 -2.18 46.86
C PRO A 31 -9.15 -3.23 46.72
N VAL A 32 -9.14 -3.96 45.61
CA VAL A 32 -10.01 -5.13 45.45
C VAL A 32 -9.45 -6.20 46.35
N VAL A 33 -10.05 -6.38 47.52
CA VAL A 33 -9.82 -7.56 48.35
C VAL A 33 -10.45 -8.73 47.59
N GLY A 34 -9.66 -9.30 46.68
CA GLY A 34 -10.01 -10.51 45.96
C GLY A 34 -9.85 -11.70 46.88
N THR A 35 -10.97 -12.34 47.23
CA THR A 35 -10.96 -13.72 47.70
C THR A 35 -10.15 -14.60 46.75
N ALA A 36 -9.09 -15.21 47.27
CA ALA A 36 -8.22 -16.10 46.53
C ALA A 36 -8.99 -17.33 46.03
N THR A 37 -9.55 -17.28 44.85
CA THR A 37 -9.94 -18.45 44.08
C THR A 37 -8.70 -19.01 43.43
N LYS A 38 -8.26 -20.15 43.94
CA LYS A 38 -7.20 -21.02 43.39
C LYS A 38 -7.68 -21.45 41.99
N GLY A 39 -7.05 -20.96 40.96
CA GLY A 39 -7.30 -21.48 39.61
C GLY A 39 -7.18 -20.43 38.53
N THR A 40 -6.17 -20.59 37.73
CA THR A 40 -5.79 -19.88 36.50
C THR A 40 -4.97 -18.61 36.75
N ALA A 41 -3.67 -18.81 36.98
CA ALA A 41 -2.70 -17.79 36.72
C ALA A 41 -2.85 -17.39 35.24
N MET A 42 -3.47 -16.26 34.97
CA MET A 42 -3.42 -15.67 33.64
C MET A 42 -1.95 -15.44 33.32
N ALA A 43 -1.45 -16.21 32.35
CA ALA A 43 -0.09 -16.05 31.89
C ALA A 43 0.12 -14.56 31.57
N GLU A 44 1.07 -13.93 32.25
CA GLU A 44 1.47 -12.56 31.92
C GLU A 44 1.69 -12.48 30.40
N PRO A 45 1.12 -11.48 29.71
CA PRO A 45 1.33 -11.34 28.30
C PRO A 45 2.83 -11.18 28.05
N LYS A 46 3.46 -12.25 27.54
CA LYS A 46 4.86 -12.27 27.18
C LYS A 46 5.11 -11.08 26.26
N ARG A 47 5.83 -10.07 26.73
CA ARG A 47 6.28 -8.96 25.90
C ARG A 47 7.12 -9.55 24.78
N VAL A 48 6.54 -9.62 23.60
CA VAL A 48 7.27 -9.98 22.40
C VAL A 48 8.11 -8.77 22.04
N GLU A 49 9.39 -8.79 22.38
CA GLU A 49 10.34 -7.83 21.85
C GLU A 49 10.37 -8.02 20.34
N ARG A 50 9.98 -6.97 19.62
CA ARG A 50 10.09 -6.95 18.16
C ARG A 50 11.45 -6.34 17.81
N PRO A 51 12.45 -7.15 17.42
CA PRO A 51 13.75 -6.61 17.05
C PRO A 51 13.58 -5.70 15.81
N LEU A 52 14.05 -4.47 15.91
CA LEU A 52 14.11 -3.51 14.81
C LEU A 52 15.43 -3.75 14.05
N SER A 53 15.46 -4.74 13.20
CA SER A 53 16.63 -5.09 12.38
C SER A 53 16.27 -5.02 10.90
N PRO A 54 17.15 -4.50 10.01
CA PRO A 54 16.96 -4.58 8.57
C PRO A 54 16.93 -6.03 8.04
N PHE A 55 17.43 -7.00 8.83
CA PHE A 55 17.38 -8.43 8.51
C PHE A 55 16.09 -9.14 8.97
N MET A 56 15.05 -8.39 9.28
CA MET A 56 13.75 -8.98 9.67
C MET A 56 13.02 -9.68 8.51
N ILE A 57 13.37 -9.36 7.25
CA ILE A 57 12.76 -9.97 6.07
C ILE A 57 13.23 -11.43 5.97
N GLY A 58 12.27 -12.33 6.00
CA GLY A 58 12.48 -13.78 5.96
C GLY A 58 12.19 -14.46 7.30
N PRO A 59 13.02 -14.30 8.34
CA PRO A 59 12.81 -14.99 9.61
C PRO A 59 11.57 -14.53 10.37
N TYR A 60 11.29 -13.21 10.36
CA TYR A 60 10.23 -12.61 11.16
C TYR A 60 9.09 -12.04 10.33
N TYR A 61 9.35 -11.60 9.10
CA TYR A 61 8.37 -11.05 8.20
C TYR A 61 8.20 -11.95 6.97
N ARG A 62 7.03 -12.56 6.84
CA ARG A 62 6.63 -13.29 5.63
C ARG A 62 5.93 -12.32 4.68
N PRO A 63 6.47 -12.12 3.46
CA PRO A 63 5.84 -11.24 2.49
C PRO A 63 4.40 -11.68 2.18
N GLN A 64 3.47 -10.76 2.36
CA GLN A 64 2.07 -10.96 1.97
C GLN A 64 1.88 -10.48 0.53
N MET A 65 0.90 -11.05 -0.19
CA MET A 65 0.62 -10.69 -1.57
C MET A 65 0.32 -9.19 -1.74
N THR A 66 -0.37 -8.59 -0.80
CA THR A 66 -0.65 -7.15 -0.79
C THR A 66 0.62 -6.29 -0.69
N SER A 67 1.60 -6.73 0.07
CA SER A 67 2.91 -6.07 0.18
C SER A 67 3.73 -6.22 -1.10
N ILE A 68 3.78 -7.44 -1.66
CA ILE A 68 4.49 -7.72 -2.92
C ILE A 68 3.90 -6.88 -4.06
N SER A 69 2.58 -6.85 -4.20
CA SER A 69 1.93 -6.05 -5.24
C SER A 69 2.19 -4.56 -5.09
N SER A 70 2.27 -4.04 -3.86
CA SER A 70 2.62 -2.64 -3.60
C SER A 70 4.06 -2.32 -4.02
N ILE A 71 5.02 -3.20 -3.75
CA ILE A 71 6.41 -3.02 -4.16
C ILE A 71 6.52 -3.10 -5.69
N LEU A 72 5.89 -4.08 -6.33
CA LEU A 72 5.88 -4.22 -7.78
C LEU A 72 5.29 -3.01 -8.49
N THR A 73 4.22 -2.41 -7.95
CA THR A 73 3.64 -1.18 -8.50
C THR A 73 4.65 -0.04 -8.52
N ARG A 74 5.45 0.11 -7.46
CA ARG A 74 6.49 1.13 -7.39
C ARG A 74 7.65 0.84 -8.34
N ILE A 75 8.13 -0.41 -8.39
CA ILE A 75 9.22 -0.82 -9.28
C ILE A 75 8.80 -0.62 -10.74
N THR A 76 7.61 -1.06 -11.14
CA THR A 76 7.12 -0.88 -12.50
C THR A 76 6.93 0.59 -12.84
N GLY A 77 6.47 1.44 -11.91
CA GLY A 77 6.41 2.87 -12.11
C GLY A 77 7.76 3.50 -12.45
N HIS A 78 8.83 3.15 -11.72
CA HIS A 78 10.18 3.61 -12.03
C HIS A 78 10.71 3.03 -13.35
N ALA A 79 10.43 1.76 -13.64
CA ALA A 79 10.79 1.13 -14.91
C ALA A 79 10.13 1.84 -16.10
N LEU A 80 8.89 2.29 -15.98
CA LEU A 80 8.22 3.06 -17.02
C LEU A 80 8.90 4.40 -17.29
N VAL A 81 9.36 5.11 -16.26
CA VAL A 81 10.13 6.35 -16.45
C VAL A 81 11.40 6.08 -17.26
N ALA A 82 12.14 5.03 -16.91
CA ALA A 82 13.34 4.62 -17.67
C ALA A 82 13.00 4.24 -19.12
N GLY A 83 11.92 3.48 -19.33
CA GLY A 83 11.44 3.10 -20.67
C GLY A 83 11.06 4.31 -21.52
N VAL A 84 10.39 5.30 -20.95
CA VAL A 84 10.05 6.56 -21.65
C VAL A 84 11.31 7.33 -22.04
N LEU A 85 12.31 7.42 -21.15
CA LEU A 85 13.57 8.10 -21.45
C LEU A 85 14.32 7.42 -22.61
N LEU A 86 14.32 6.08 -22.66
CA LEU A 86 14.91 5.32 -23.78
C LEU A 86 14.15 5.57 -25.09
N GLY A 87 12.82 5.60 -25.03
CA GLY A 87 11.99 5.92 -26.20
C GLY A 87 12.23 7.33 -26.72
N VAL A 88 12.32 8.31 -25.82
CA VAL A 88 12.66 9.69 -26.18
C VAL A 88 14.06 9.81 -26.78
N TRP A 89 15.03 9.10 -26.21
CA TRP A 89 16.39 9.05 -26.77
C TRP A 89 16.39 8.44 -28.19
N TRP A 90 15.68 7.38 -28.44
CA TRP A 90 15.56 6.76 -29.75
C TRP A 90 14.92 7.70 -30.78
N LEU A 91 13.82 8.38 -30.40
CA LEU A 91 13.15 9.38 -31.24
C LEU A 91 14.06 10.59 -31.53
N LEU A 92 14.80 11.05 -30.51
CA LEU A 92 15.75 12.14 -30.67
C LEU A 92 16.88 11.76 -31.63
N ALA A 93 17.38 10.55 -31.56
CA ALA A 93 18.38 10.02 -32.49
C ALA A 93 17.84 10.02 -33.92
N ALA A 94 16.59 9.58 -34.12
CA ALA A 94 15.93 9.61 -35.42
C ALA A 94 15.75 11.02 -36.00
N ALA A 95 15.54 12.00 -35.14
CA ALA A 95 15.38 13.40 -35.54
C ALA A 95 16.71 14.14 -35.79
N THR A 96 17.85 13.58 -35.35
CA THR A 96 19.14 14.28 -35.36
C THR A 96 19.97 13.94 -36.59
N SER A 97 20.28 12.66 -36.84
CA SER A 97 21.03 12.19 -38.00
C SER A 97 20.83 10.69 -38.23
N GLU A 98 21.04 10.28 -39.49
CA GLU A 98 20.96 8.87 -39.91
C GLU A 98 21.99 7.98 -39.19
N GLU A 99 23.21 8.47 -39.00
CA GLU A 99 24.29 7.75 -38.33
C GLU A 99 23.97 7.55 -36.82
N TYR A 100 23.45 8.58 -36.18
CA TYR A 100 23.04 8.51 -34.74
C TYR A 100 21.84 7.58 -34.55
N PHE A 101 20.90 7.63 -35.52
CA PHE A 101 19.76 6.72 -35.50
C PHE A 101 20.21 5.26 -35.72
N ALA A 102 21.12 4.99 -36.65
CA ALA A 102 21.67 3.65 -36.86
C ALA A 102 22.27 3.08 -35.57
N THR A 103 23.01 3.88 -34.83
CA THR A 103 23.58 3.50 -33.52
C THR A 103 22.50 3.21 -32.48
N ALA A 104 21.54 4.09 -32.32
CA ALA A 104 20.45 3.93 -31.36
C ALA A 104 19.57 2.72 -31.72
N ASN A 105 19.30 2.53 -33.01
CA ASN A 105 18.51 1.41 -33.50
C ASN A 105 19.26 0.06 -33.32
N ALA A 106 20.57 0.00 -33.52
CA ALA A 106 21.36 -1.19 -33.24
C ALA A 106 21.32 -1.60 -31.76
N VAL A 107 21.30 -0.63 -30.83
CA VAL A 107 21.11 -0.91 -29.41
C VAL A 107 19.69 -1.41 -29.13
N ALA A 108 18.69 -0.77 -29.71
CA ALA A 108 17.27 -1.10 -29.51
C ALA A 108 16.90 -2.49 -30.03
N THR A 109 17.52 -2.92 -31.19
CA THR A 109 17.29 -4.24 -31.81
C THR A 109 18.26 -5.32 -31.35
N SER A 110 19.09 -5.03 -30.35
CA SER A 110 19.94 -6.05 -29.72
C SER A 110 19.12 -6.93 -28.75
N TRP A 111 19.67 -8.12 -28.43
CA TRP A 111 19.03 -8.98 -27.40
C TRP A 111 18.78 -8.26 -26.07
N PHE A 112 19.64 -7.30 -25.72
CA PHE A 112 19.47 -6.46 -24.53
C PHE A 112 18.30 -5.49 -24.71
N GLY A 113 18.18 -4.87 -25.89
CA GLY A 113 17.04 -4.02 -26.24
C GLY A 113 15.73 -4.81 -26.18
N ASP A 114 15.67 -6.00 -26.75
CA ASP A 114 14.49 -6.87 -26.70
C ASP A 114 14.09 -7.20 -25.25
N LEU A 115 15.06 -7.50 -24.40
CA LEU A 115 14.80 -7.75 -22.97
C LEU A 115 14.22 -6.51 -22.28
N VAL A 116 14.81 -5.34 -22.52
CA VAL A 116 14.37 -4.07 -21.93
C VAL A 116 12.97 -3.69 -22.43
N PHE A 117 12.71 -3.80 -23.73
CA PHE A 117 11.38 -3.49 -24.28
C PHE A 117 10.31 -4.47 -23.82
N THR A 118 10.61 -5.77 -23.79
CA THR A 118 9.69 -6.78 -23.25
C THR A 118 9.39 -6.55 -21.77
N GLY A 119 10.42 -6.25 -20.98
CA GLY A 119 10.26 -5.89 -19.57
C GLY A 119 9.45 -4.61 -19.36
N SER A 120 9.68 -3.59 -20.21
CA SER A 120 8.92 -2.34 -20.19
C SER A 120 7.46 -2.56 -20.57
N LEU A 121 7.18 -3.38 -21.58
CA LEU A 121 5.82 -3.74 -21.98
C LEU A 121 5.06 -4.45 -20.84
N TRP A 122 5.74 -5.41 -20.18
CA TRP A 122 5.16 -6.04 -19.01
C TRP A 122 4.92 -5.03 -17.88
N ALA A 123 5.85 -4.11 -17.65
CA ALA A 123 5.70 -3.06 -16.64
C ALA A 123 4.50 -2.13 -16.95
N VAL A 124 4.24 -1.80 -18.23
CA VAL A 124 3.05 -1.05 -18.66
C VAL A 124 1.78 -1.79 -18.24
N TRP A 125 1.65 -3.06 -18.63
CA TRP A 125 0.45 -3.84 -18.34
C TRP A 125 0.23 -4.06 -16.86
N TYR A 126 1.32 -4.38 -16.12
CA TYR A 126 1.21 -4.56 -14.67
C TYR A 126 0.81 -3.26 -13.98
N HIS A 127 1.46 -2.15 -14.30
CA HIS A 127 1.18 -0.85 -13.70
C HIS A 127 -0.22 -0.37 -13.99
N TYR A 128 -0.71 -0.59 -15.21
CA TYR A 128 -2.08 -0.29 -15.60
C TYR A 128 -3.11 -1.09 -14.80
N LEU A 129 -2.95 -2.42 -14.72
CA LEU A 129 -3.86 -3.27 -13.96
C LEU A 129 -3.80 -2.96 -12.44
N ALA A 130 -2.62 -2.68 -11.90
CA ALA A 130 -2.47 -2.25 -10.52
C ALA A 130 -3.13 -0.89 -10.26
N GLY A 131 -3.07 0.03 -11.23
CA GLY A 131 -3.80 1.30 -11.18
C GLY A 131 -5.31 1.09 -11.13
N LEU A 132 -5.87 0.23 -11.98
CA LEU A 132 -7.31 -0.13 -11.93
C LEU A 132 -7.70 -0.74 -10.59
N ARG A 133 -6.83 -1.58 -10.02
CA ARG A 133 -7.04 -2.13 -8.66
C ARG A 133 -7.08 -1.03 -7.60
N HIS A 134 -6.20 -0.02 -7.69
CA HIS A 134 -6.23 1.12 -6.76
C HIS A 134 -7.53 1.91 -6.88
N LEU A 135 -7.99 2.21 -8.10
CA LEU A 135 -9.29 2.87 -8.30
C LEU A 135 -10.47 2.06 -7.73
N TYR A 136 -10.40 0.72 -7.79
CA TYR A 136 -11.40 -0.14 -7.20
C TYR A 136 -11.41 -0.05 -5.66
N PHE A 137 -10.24 0.05 -5.05
CA PHE A 137 -10.09 0.25 -3.60
C PHE A 137 -10.53 1.66 -3.17
N ASP A 138 -10.23 2.68 -3.97
CA ASP A 138 -10.66 4.06 -3.72
C ASP A 138 -12.19 4.20 -3.76
N ALA A 139 -12.86 3.37 -4.55
CA ALA A 139 -14.32 3.25 -4.53
C ALA A 139 -14.87 2.48 -3.30
N GLY A 140 -14.04 2.15 -2.33
CA GLY A 140 -14.42 1.43 -1.10
C GLY A 140 -14.72 -0.05 -1.32
N LYS A 141 -14.33 -0.64 -2.47
CA LYS A 141 -14.63 -2.03 -2.82
C LYS A 141 -13.37 -2.90 -2.75
N GLY A 142 -13.57 -4.18 -2.42
CA GLY A 142 -12.48 -5.18 -2.43
C GLY A 142 -11.43 -5.03 -1.33
N LEU A 143 -11.75 -4.32 -0.24
CA LEU A 143 -10.84 -4.06 0.88
C LEU A 143 -10.65 -5.29 1.80
N GLU A 144 -11.46 -6.32 1.63
CA GLU A 144 -11.31 -7.57 2.36
C GLU A 144 -10.01 -8.28 1.93
N VAL A 145 -9.26 -8.81 2.90
CA VAL A 145 -7.96 -9.45 2.66
C VAL A 145 -8.02 -10.51 1.56
N PRO A 146 -8.97 -11.49 1.55
CA PRO A 146 -9.01 -12.52 0.53
C PRO A 146 -9.31 -11.96 -0.87
N THR A 147 -10.12 -10.90 -0.96
CA THR A 147 -10.42 -10.22 -2.23
C THR A 147 -9.21 -9.44 -2.74
N ALA A 148 -8.52 -8.73 -1.83
CA ALA A 148 -7.31 -7.98 -2.17
C ALA A 148 -6.16 -8.88 -2.66
N GLU A 149 -6.03 -10.09 -2.10
CA GLU A 149 -5.07 -11.09 -2.56
C GLU A 149 -5.41 -11.63 -3.96
N LYS A 150 -6.68 -11.99 -4.20
CA LYS A 150 -7.13 -12.43 -5.53
C LYS A 150 -6.89 -11.36 -6.61
N LEU A 151 -7.18 -10.09 -6.30
CA LEU A 151 -6.91 -8.98 -7.20
C LEU A 151 -5.40 -8.79 -7.44
N GLY A 152 -4.56 -9.02 -6.42
CA GLY A 152 -3.11 -8.99 -6.57
C GLY A 152 -2.61 -10.03 -7.57
N TRP A 153 -3.09 -11.27 -7.45
CA TRP A 153 -2.79 -12.35 -8.39
C TRP A 153 -3.33 -12.08 -9.79
N ALA A 154 -4.55 -11.54 -9.88
CA ALA A 154 -5.15 -11.16 -11.16
C ALA A 154 -4.30 -10.11 -11.91
N CYS A 155 -3.72 -9.13 -11.20
CA CYS A 155 -2.81 -8.16 -11.81
C CYS A 155 -1.53 -8.82 -12.36
N ILE A 156 -0.92 -9.74 -11.61
CA ILE A 156 0.30 -10.43 -12.04
C ILE A 156 0.02 -11.31 -13.27
N ILE A 157 -0.95 -12.21 -13.17
CA ILE A 157 -1.29 -13.15 -14.24
C ILE A 157 -1.81 -12.38 -15.47
N GLY A 158 -2.71 -11.43 -15.26
CA GLY A 158 -3.27 -10.60 -16.32
C GLY A 158 -2.22 -9.80 -17.07
N SER A 159 -1.22 -9.24 -16.39
CA SER A 159 -0.14 -8.50 -17.02
C SER A 159 0.74 -9.39 -17.91
N VAL A 160 1.05 -10.61 -17.48
CA VAL A 160 1.81 -11.57 -18.27
C VAL A 160 1.02 -11.98 -19.52
N VAL A 161 -0.26 -12.31 -19.36
CA VAL A 161 -1.13 -12.69 -20.49
C VAL A 161 -1.24 -11.56 -21.52
N LEU A 162 -1.49 -10.33 -21.05
CA LEU A 162 -1.59 -9.17 -21.94
C LEU A 162 -0.27 -8.85 -22.64
N THR A 163 0.87 -9.04 -21.97
CA THR A 163 2.19 -8.89 -22.58
C THR A 163 2.38 -9.89 -23.70
N VAL A 164 2.10 -11.19 -23.48
CA VAL A 164 2.21 -12.22 -24.50
C VAL A 164 1.27 -11.95 -25.68
N ILE A 165 0.01 -11.59 -25.42
CA ILE A 165 -0.95 -11.24 -26.47
C ILE A 165 -0.42 -10.08 -27.30
N THR A 166 0.09 -9.02 -26.65
CA THR A 166 0.61 -7.84 -27.37
C THR A 166 1.79 -8.21 -28.25
N ILE A 167 2.73 -9.02 -27.77
CA ILE A 167 3.87 -9.50 -28.55
C ILE A 167 3.39 -10.28 -29.77
N LEU A 168 2.44 -11.21 -29.59
CA LEU A 168 1.91 -12.03 -30.69
C LEU A 168 1.14 -11.22 -31.74
N LEU A 169 0.53 -10.10 -31.35
CA LEU A 169 -0.21 -9.23 -32.26
C LEU A 169 0.71 -8.28 -33.05
N VAL A 170 1.89 -7.98 -32.54
CA VAL A 170 2.83 -7.03 -33.15
C VAL A 170 3.87 -7.74 -34.02
N GLN A 171 4.12 -9.04 -33.81
CA GLN A 171 4.97 -9.86 -34.66
C GLN A 171 4.24 -10.31 -35.94
#